data_51bbbd9c3798df315592c30386fab950
#
_entry.id   51bbbd9c3798df315592c30386fab950
#
_cell.length_a   1.000
_cell.length_b   1.000
_cell.length_c   1.000
_cell.angle_alpha   90.00
_cell.angle_beta   90.00
_cell.angle_gamma   90.00
#
_symmetry.space_group_name_H-M   'P 1'
#
loop_
_entity.id
_entity.type
_entity.pdbx_description
1 polymer ?
#
loop_
_entity_poly.entity_id
_entity_poly.type
_entity_poly.pdbx_seq_one_letter_code
_entity_poly.pdbx_strand_id
1 'polypeptide(L)'
;IFKAEKMYEYLEADDNDPESSKDFGKNVLPAMLNAGEKMFAYRFEGYWKDVGTISSLWEANMDLLGDAPNFDVGDPAWKIHSRNPLAPPEYLGEGSVVKNSMIALGSEIYGTVINSVLSSNTVVEEGATVKDSVIMSGTVIKAGASVNYSIIDECVVVGEKATVGEDIGEAKGIAVLGRGVNVGKGAKVSAGAMVDKNIEAGEEA
;
A
#
# COMPACT_ATOMS: atom_id res chain seq x y z
N ILE A 1 8.01 3.26 25.42
CA ILE A 1 7.08 3.46 26.54
C ILE A 1 7.61 4.62 27.36
N PHE A 2 6.77 5.58 27.68
CA PHE A 2 7.12 6.79 28.46
C PHE A 2 6.23 6.92 29.69
N LYS A 3 6.74 7.61 30.73
CA LYS A 3 5.88 8.18 31.76
C LYS A 3 5.16 9.39 31.17
N ALA A 4 3.83 9.45 31.33
CA ALA A 4 3.01 10.49 30.69
C ALA A 4 3.44 11.90 31.05
N GLU A 5 3.71 12.15 32.34
CA GLU A 5 4.13 13.48 32.83
C GLU A 5 5.42 13.95 32.12
N LYS A 6 6.41 13.04 31.98
CA LYS A 6 7.66 13.37 31.30
C LYS A 6 7.45 13.58 29.79
N MET A 7 6.61 12.80 29.17
CA MET A 7 6.30 13.00 27.76
C MET A 7 5.62 14.34 27.50
N TYR A 8 4.65 14.72 28.32
CA TYR A 8 4.00 16.03 28.21
C TYR A 8 4.98 17.19 28.40
N GLU A 9 5.83 17.13 29.41
CA GLU A 9 6.86 18.16 29.69
C GLU A 9 7.72 18.43 28.44
N TYR A 10 8.24 17.38 27.80
CA TYR A 10 9.12 17.53 26.63
C TYR A 10 8.37 17.87 25.34
N LEU A 11 7.15 17.37 25.15
CA LEU A 11 6.32 17.73 24.00
C LEU A 11 5.88 19.19 24.05
N GLU A 12 5.47 19.69 25.21
CA GLU A 12 5.11 21.11 25.41
C GLU A 12 6.32 22.01 25.20
N ALA A 13 7.49 21.62 25.70
CA ALA A 13 8.72 22.38 25.50
C ALA A 13 9.11 22.43 24.01
N ASP A 14 9.02 21.31 23.31
CA ASP A 14 9.27 21.21 21.87
C ASP A 14 8.26 22.03 21.05
N ASP A 15 6.98 21.99 21.44
CA ASP A 15 5.92 22.75 20.75
C ASP A 15 6.10 24.26 20.88
N ASN A 16 6.62 24.73 21.99
CA ASN A 16 6.91 26.13 22.23
C ASN A 16 8.24 26.61 21.63
N ASP A 17 9.11 25.73 21.18
CA ASP A 17 10.37 26.07 20.52
C ASP A 17 10.17 26.40 19.04
N PRO A 18 10.33 27.67 18.63
CA PRO A 18 10.16 28.06 17.22
C PRO A 18 11.24 27.47 16.28
N GLU A 19 12.38 27.06 16.81
CA GLU A 19 13.47 26.46 16.02
C GLU A 19 13.33 24.95 15.88
N SER A 20 12.39 24.31 16.60
CA SER A 20 12.15 22.89 16.52
C SER A 20 11.46 22.50 15.22
N SER A 21 11.93 21.40 14.60
CA SER A 21 11.25 20.78 13.46
C SER A 21 9.99 19.97 13.84
N LYS A 22 9.65 19.93 15.15
CA LYS A 22 8.54 19.16 15.71
C LYS A 22 8.63 17.65 15.41
N ASP A 23 9.85 17.17 15.33
CA ASP A 23 10.14 15.76 15.06
C ASP A 23 10.53 15.06 16.37
N PHE A 24 9.78 14.03 16.73
CA PHE A 24 9.97 13.30 17.99
C PHE A 24 11.37 12.68 18.09
N GLY A 25 11.88 12.13 17.00
CA GLY A 25 13.19 11.48 16.93
C GLY A 25 14.35 12.47 16.89
N LYS A 26 14.17 13.63 16.23
CA LYS A 26 15.23 14.64 16.07
C LYS A 26 15.28 15.65 17.20
N ASN A 27 14.15 15.95 17.82
CA ASN A 27 14.03 17.01 18.82
C ASN A 27 13.77 16.43 20.22
N VAL A 28 12.66 15.72 20.44
CA VAL A 28 12.21 15.28 21.76
C VAL A 28 13.15 14.26 22.39
N LEU A 29 13.48 13.16 21.67
CA LEU A 29 14.37 12.12 22.21
C LEU A 29 15.78 12.65 22.53
N PRO A 30 16.44 13.42 21.64
CA PRO A 30 17.72 14.04 21.96
C PRO A 30 17.65 15.02 23.15
N ALA A 31 16.59 15.81 23.28
CA ALA A 31 16.40 16.71 24.42
C ALA A 31 16.31 15.93 25.73
N MET A 32 15.54 14.84 25.78
CA MET A 32 15.44 13.95 26.95
C MET A 32 16.78 13.31 27.29
N LEU A 33 17.52 12.85 26.29
CA LEU A 33 18.83 12.24 26.46
C LEU A 33 19.85 13.24 27.04
N ASN A 34 19.90 14.44 26.47
CA ASN A 34 20.79 15.53 26.91
C ASN A 34 20.45 16.03 28.33
N ALA A 35 19.19 15.96 28.72
CA ALA A 35 18.75 16.27 30.08
C ALA A 35 19.08 15.16 31.10
N GLY A 36 19.65 14.05 30.68
CA GLY A 36 20.03 12.92 31.53
C GLY A 36 18.84 12.08 32.02
N GLU A 37 17.72 12.10 31.31
CA GLU A 37 16.59 11.27 31.66
C GLU A 37 16.96 9.77 31.55
N LYS A 38 16.30 8.93 32.35
CA LYS A 38 16.53 7.47 32.36
C LYS A 38 15.94 6.83 31.11
N MET A 39 16.72 6.82 30.05
CA MET A 39 16.34 6.22 28.77
C MET A 39 17.02 4.86 28.59
N PHE A 40 16.27 3.88 28.07
CA PHE A 40 16.75 2.54 27.80
C PHE A 40 16.33 2.12 26.38
N ALA A 41 17.27 1.50 25.66
CA ALA A 41 16.97 0.86 24.41
C ALA A 41 16.48 -0.57 24.65
N TYR A 42 15.32 -0.92 24.10
CA TYR A 42 14.81 -2.29 24.04
C TYR A 42 15.07 -2.85 22.66
N ARG A 43 15.88 -3.92 22.59
CA ARG A 43 16.12 -4.61 21.32
C ARG A 43 14.89 -5.46 20.99
N PHE A 44 14.16 -5.07 19.99
CA PHE A 44 13.02 -5.81 19.45
C PHE A 44 13.53 -6.89 18.48
N GLU A 45 13.03 -8.12 18.64
CA GLU A 45 13.26 -9.23 17.71
C GLU A 45 11.90 -9.60 17.12
N GLY A 46 11.73 -9.42 15.81
CA GLY A 46 10.47 -9.66 15.11
C GLY A 46 10.39 -8.83 13.83
N TYR A 47 9.27 -8.95 13.15
CA TYR A 47 9.02 -8.15 11.95
C TYR A 47 8.77 -6.69 12.34
N TRP A 48 9.54 -5.80 11.75
CA TRP A 48 9.33 -4.36 11.83
C TRP A 48 9.73 -3.73 10.50
N LYS A 49 8.88 -2.88 9.94
CA LYS A 49 9.16 -2.17 8.69
C LYS A 49 8.65 -0.73 8.76
N ASP A 50 9.51 0.19 8.39
CA ASP A 50 9.14 1.59 8.21
C ASP A 50 8.60 1.78 6.78
N VAL A 51 7.37 2.28 6.67
CA VAL A 51 6.68 2.50 5.39
C VAL A 51 6.65 3.98 4.99
N GLY A 52 7.70 4.71 5.29
CA GLY A 52 7.85 6.13 5.00
C GLY A 52 8.08 6.48 3.52
N THR A 53 8.23 5.50 2.62
CA THR A 53 8.42 5.71 1.18
C THR A 53 7.49 4.81 0.36
N ILE A 54 7.26 5.17 -0.92
CA ILE A 54 6.46 4.37 -1.86
C ILE A 54 7.02 2.95 -1.99
N SER A 55 8.34 2.81 -2.12
CA SER A 55 8.97 1.49 -2.22
C SER A 55 8.81 0.67 -0.95
N SER A 56 8.98 1.26 0.24
CA SER A 56 8.81 0.53 1.49
C SER A 56 7.35 0.13 1.76
N LEU A 57 6.37 0.93 1.30
CA LEU A 57 4.96 0.56 1.34
C LEU A 57 4.68 -0.65 0.42
N TRP A 58 5.19 -0.63 -0.81
CA TRP A 58 5.07 -1.75 -1.74
C TRP A 58 5.72 -3.02 -1.17
N GLU A 59 6.96 -2.93 -0.72
CA GLU A 59 7.70 -4.04 -0.12
C GLU A 59 6.98 -4.63 1.10
N ALA A 60 6.44 -3.78 2.00
CA ALA A 60 5.69 -4.23 3.17
C ALA A 60 4.44 -5.04 2.80
N ASN A 61 3.80 -4.74 1.67
CA ASN A 61 2.71 -5.56 1.14
C ASN A 61 3.21 -6.87 0.53
N MET A 62 4.33 -6.85 -0.17
CA MET A 62 4.93 -8.08 -0.73
C MET A 62 5.43 -9.02 0.35
N ASP A 63 5.88 -8.50 1.51
CA ASP A 63 6.27 -9.29 2.68
C ASP A 63 5.14 -10.17 3.25
N LEU A 64 3.87 -9.91 2.88
CA LEU A 64 2.71 -10.72 3.25
C LEU A 64 2.52 -11.96 2.36
N LEU A 65 3.24 -12.05 1.24
CA LEU A 65 3.05 -13.08 0.22
C LEU A 65 4.01 -14.26 0.42
N GLY A 66 3.68 -15.38 -0.22
CA GLY A 66 4.48 -16.60 -0.20
C GLY A 66 4.03 -17.62 0.84
N ASP A 67 4.61 -18.82 0.78
CA ASP A 67 4.27 -19.95 1.67
C ASP A 67 4.71 -19.74 3.12
N ALA A 68 5.69 -18.87 3.34
CA ALA A 68 6.19 -18.49 4.65
C ALA A 68 6.40 -16.96 4.69
N PRO A 69 5.33 -16.19 4.81
CA PRO A 69 5.41 -14.74 4.78
C PRO A 69 6.24 -14.21 5.97
N ASN A 70 6.92 -13.08 5.76
CA ASN A 70 7.68 -12.43 6.82
C ASN A 70 6.80 -11.95 7.97
N PHE A 71 5.51 -11.73 7.68
CA PHE A 71 4.51 -11.31 8.65
C PHE A 71 3.16 -11.99 8.38
N ASP A 72 2.60 -12.67 9.38
CA ASP A 72 1.28 -13.30 9.30
C ASP A 72 0.21 -12.36 9.87
N VAL A 73 -0.60 -11.79 8.98
CA VAL A 73 -1.76 -10.95 9.36
C VAL A 73 -2.94 -11.76 9.89
N GLY A 74 -2.92 -13.08 9.70
CA GLY A 74 -3.96 -14.02 10.10
C GLY A 74 -3.76 -14.66 11.49
N ASP A 75 -2.70 -14.29 12.22
CA ASP A 75 -2.41 -14.89 13.54
C ASP A 75 -3.57 -14.70 14.52
N PRO A 76 -4.26 -15.79 14.93
CA PRO A 76 -5.38 -15.72 15.85
C PRO A 76 -4.97 -15.32 17.27
N ALA A 77 -3.71 -15.50 17.64
CA ALA A 77 -3.18 -15.13 18.96
C ALA A 77 -2.91 -13.63 19.07
N TRP A 78 -2.69 -12.96 17.93
CA TRP A 78 -2.49 -11.52 17.87
C TRP A 78 -3.33 -10.88 16.75
N LYS A 79 -4.62 -10.77 16.99
CA LYS A 79 -5.56 -10.20 16.02
C LYS A 79 -5.27 -8.73 15.75
N ILE A 80 -5.16 -8.39 14.48
CA ILE A 80 -5.13 -7.00 14.02
C ILE A 80 -6.58 -6.51 13.94
N HIS A 81 -6.91 -5.51 14.76
CA HIS A 81 -8.21 -4.87 14.75
C HIS A 81 -8.19 -3.69 13.79
N SER A 82 -9.00 -3.78 12.74
CA SER A 82 -9.17 -2.72 11.76
C SER A 82 -10.65 -2.58 11.37
N ARG A 83 -10.94 -1.62 10.52
CA ARG A 83 -12.27 -1.44 9.94
C ARG A 83 -12.48 -2.51 8.86
N ASN A 84 -13.14 -3.60 9.21
CA ASN A 84 -13.49 -4.64 8.26
C ASN A 84 -14.82 -4.30 7.56
N PRO A 85 -14.85 -4.19 6.23
CA PRO A 85 -16.11 -4.06 5.51
C PRO A 85 -16.91 -5.36 5.64
N LEU A 86 -18.24 -5.22 5.79
CA LEU A 86 -19.15 -6.35 5.63
C LEU A 86 -19.28 -6.61 4.13
N ALA A 87 -18.54 -7.57 3.63
CA ALA A 87 -18.51 -7.96 2.24
C ALA A 87 -18.63 -9.49 2.11
N PRO A 88 -19.18 -10.02 1.00
CA PRO A 88 -19.20 -11.45 0.75
C PRO A 88 -17.75 -11.97 0.62
N PRO A 89 -17.55 -13.31 0.67
CA PRO A 89 -16.28 -13.90 0.26
C PRO A 89 -15.84 -13.42 -1.13
N GLU A 90 -14.54 -13.47 -1.39
CA GLU A 90 -14.00 -13.22 -2.72
C GLU A 90 -14.57 -14.23 -3.74
N TYR A 91 -14.80 -13.77 -4.96
CA TYR A 91 -15.27 -14.60 -6.07
C TYR A 91 -14.18 -14.72 -7.14
N LEU A 92 -13.84 -15.96 -7.48
CA LEU A 92 -12.93 -16.27 -8.57
C LEU A 92 -13.75 -16.82 -9.75
N GLY A 93 -13.83 -16.05 -10.83
CA GLY A 93 -14.56 -16.42 -12.05
C GLY A 93 -13.92 -17.59 -12.79
N GLU A 94 -14.71 -18.25 -13.66
CA GLU A 94 -14.20 -19.32 -14.52
C GLU A 94 -13.07 -18.77 -15.43
N GLY A 95 -11.93 -19.47 -15.46
CA GLY A 95 -10.76 -19.07 -16.25
C GLY A 95 -9.87 -18.01 -15.59
N SER A 96 -10.23 -17.49 -14.41
CA SER A 96 -9.34 -16.62 -13.67
C SER A 96 -8.05 -17.32 -13.24
N VAL A 97 -6.96 -16.56 -13.15
CA VAL A 97 -5.64 -17.07 -12.71
C VAL A 97 -5.16 -16.24 -11.52
N VAL A 98 -5.04 -16.89 -10.38
CA VAL A 98 -4.50 -16.25 -9.16
C VAL A 98 -3.28 -17.03 -8.69
N LYS A 99 -2.13 -16.34 -8.53
CA LYS A 99 -0.87 -16.96 -8.09
C LYS A 99 -0.16 -16.05 -7.11
N ASN A 100 0.30 -16.62 -5.98
CA ASN A 100 1.07 -15.92 -4.95
C ASN A 100 0.48 -14.55 -4.62
N SER A 101 -0.81 -14.48 -4.31
CA SER A 101 -1.53 -13.21 -4.14
C SER A 101 -2.48 -13.29 -2.96
N MET A 102 -2.68 -12.17 -2.30
CA MET A 102 -3.65 -12.00 -1.23
C MET A 102 -4.84 -11.21 -1.75
N ILE A 103 -6.05 -11.73 -1.58
CA ILE A 103 -7.29 -11.12 -2.07
C ILE A 103 -8.26 -10.98 -0.91
N ALA A 104 -8.73 -9.76 -0.66
CA ALA A 104 -9.64 -9.48 0.44
C ALA A 104 -11.11 -9.64 0.04
N LEU A 105 -11.98 -9.73 1.05
CA LEU A 105 -13.43 -9.96 0.92
C LEU A 105 -14.10 -8.98 -0.05
N GLY A 106 -15.11 -9.45 -0.77
CA GLY A 106 -15.91 -8.68 -1.72
C GLY A 106 -15.24 -8.45 -3.07
N SER A 107 -14.03 -8.98 -3.27
CA SER A 107 -13.34 -8.86 -4.55
C SER A 107 -13.84 -9.88 -5.56
N GLU A 108 -13.88 -9.49 -6.84
CA GLU A 108 -14.30 -10.33 -7.95
C GLU A 108 -13.17 -10.40 -8.99
N ILE A 109 -12.65 -11.60 -9.24
CA ILE A 109 -11.51 -11.81 -10.13
C ILE A 109 -11.93 -12.66 -11.32
N TYR A 110 -11.97 -12.06 -12.50
CA TYR A 110 -12.23 -12.73 -13.79
C TYR A 110 -10.97 -12.77 -14.66
N GLY A 111 -9.95 -12.00 -14.32
CA GLY A 111 -8.69 -11.90 -15.03
C GLY A 111 -7.53 -12.63 -14.35
N THR A 112 -6.34 -12.12 -14.51
CA THR A 112 -5.08 -12.69 -13.98
C THR A 112 -4.52 -11.80 -12.87
N VAL A 113 -4.21 -12.39 -11.72
CA VAL A 113 -3.57 -11.72 -10.56
C VAL A 113 -2.36 -12.53 -10.14
N ILE A 114 -1.18 -11.93 -10.18
CA ILE A 114 0.08 -12.58 -9.87
C ILE A 114 0.90 -11.70 -8.92
N ASN A 115 1.42 -12.30 -7.84
CA ASN A 115 2.31 -11.65 -6.88
C ASN A 115 1.80 -10.28 -6.42
N SER A 116 0.52 -10.19 -6.04
CA SER A 116 -0.16 -8.94 -5.78
C SER A 116 -1.04 -9.00 -4.53
N VAL A 117 -1.26 -7.84 -3.92
CA VAL A 117 -2.16 -7.68 -2.76
C VAL A 117 -3.35 -6.83 -3.18
N LEU A 118 -4.55 -7.40 -3.11
CA LEU A 118 -5.81 -6.74 -3.45
C LEU A 118 -6.67 -6.55 -2.19
N SER A 119 -6.99 -5.31 -1.90
CA SER A 119 -7.91 -4.94 -0.82
C SER A 119 -9.37 -5.21 -1.20
N SER A 120 -10.27 -5.00 -0.25
CA SER A 120 -11.69 -5.37 -0.36
C SER A 120 -12.42 -4.69 -1.52
N ASN A 121 -13.40 -5.39 -2.10
CA ASN A 121 -14.27 -4.90 -3.17
C ASN A 121 -13.50 -4.48 -4.45
N THR A 122 -12.38 -5.13 -4.73
CA THR A 122 -11.62 -4.91 -5.96
C THR A 122 -12.19 -5.80 -7.07
N VAL A 123 -12.32 -5.26 -8.27
CA VAL A 123 -12.77 -6.01 -9.45
C VAL A 123 -11.66 -6.07 -10.48
N VAL A 124 -11.33 -7.27 -10.95
CA VAL A 124 -10.40 -7.51 -12.07
C VAL A 124 -11.18 -8.21 -13.19
N GLU A 125 -11.54 -7.46 -14.23
CA GLU A 125 -12.38 -7.94 -15.33
C GLU A 125 -11.65 -8.93 -16.25
N GLU A 126 -12.39 -9.56 -17.14
CA GLU A 126 -11.89 -10.58 -18.06
C GLU A 126 -10.74 -10.05 -18.96
N GLY A 127 -9.68 -10.83 -19.07
CA GLY A 127 -8.49 -10.47 -19.84
C GLY A 127 -7.61 -9.38 -19.19
N ALA A 128 -8.02 -8.81 -18.07
CA ALA A 128 -7.16 -7.89 -17.32
C ALA A 128 -6.05 -8.64 -16.58
N THR A 129 -4.91 -7.98 -16.40
CA THR A 129 -3.76 -8.54 -15.69
C THR A 129 -3.28 -7.58 -14.61
N VAL A 130 -3.06 -8.10 -13.40
CA VAL A 130 -2.45 -7.38 -12.27
C VAL A 130 -1.24 -8.18 -11.82
N LYS A 131 -0.08 -7.53 -11.81
CA LYS A 131 1.21 -8.17 -11.50
C LYS A 131 2.05 -7.30 -10.57
N ASP A 132 2.69 -7.92 -9.58
CA ASP A 132 3.63 -7.25 -8.68
C ASP A 132 3.08 -5.94 -8.09
N SER A 133 1.78 -5.90 -7.76
CA SER A 133 1.05 -4.65 -7.50
C SER A 133 0.25 -4.69 -6.20
N VAL A 134 0.02 -3.51 -5.66
CA VAL A 134 -0.87 -3.28 -4.51
C VAL A 134 -2.10 -2.51 -4.98
N ILE A 135 -3.28 -3.10 -4.82
CA ILE A 135 -4.55 -2.53 -5.26
C ILE A 135 -5.43 -2.27 -4.03
N MET A 136 -5.76 -1.01 -3.80
CA MET A 136 -6.58 -0.62 -2.64
C MET A 136 -8.08 -0.75 -2.93
N SER A 137 -8.88 -0.61 -1.88
CA SER A 137 -10.29 -0.97 -1.85
C SER A 137 -11.16 -0.25 -2.91
N GLY A 138 -12.11 -0.99 -3.47
CA GLY A 138 -13.10 -0.44 -4.40
C GLY A 138 -12.57 -0.09 -5.79
N THR A 139 -11.35 -0.52 -6.10
CA THR A 139 -10.71 -0.29 -7.40
C THR A 139 -11.21 -1.28 -8.44
N VAL A 140 -11.40 -0.81 -9.67
CA VAL A 140 -11.87 -1.61 -10.81
C VAL A 140 -10.83 -1.59 -11.92
N ILE A 141 -10.33 -2.76 -12.28
CA ILE A 141 -9.43 -2.97 -13.42
C ILE A 141 -10.25 -3.55 -14.58
N LYS A 142 -10.51 -2.74 -15.59
CA LYS A 142 -11.41 -3.05 -16.70
C LYS A 142 -10.81 -4.06 -17.67
N ALA A 143 -11.66 -4.64 -18.51
CA ALA A 143 -11.32 -5.70 -19.44
C ALA A 143 -10.06 -5.38 -20.29
N GLY A 144 -9.12 -6.33 -20.30
CA GLY A 144 -7.89 -6.25 -21.06
C GLY A 144 -6.88 -5.20 -20.58
N ALA A 145 -7.13 -4.54 -19.45
CA ALA A 145 -6.15 -3.59 -18.86
C ALA A 145 -4.98 -4.36 -18.22
N SER A 146 -3.82 -3.70 -18.13
CA SER A 146 -2.61 -4.26 -17.52
C SER A 146 -2.07 -3.32 -16.45
N VAL A 147 -1.87 -3.84 -15.24
CA VAL A 147 -1.30 -3.12 -14.10
C VAL A 147 -0.08 -3.90 -13.61
N ASN A 148 1.10 -3.30 -13.71
CA ASN A 148 2.35 -3.94 -13.37
C ASN A 148 3.16 -3.03 -12.44
N TYR A 149 3.76 -3.61 -11.40
CA TYR A 149 4.65 -2.95 -10.44
C TYR A 149 4.13 -1.57 -10.01
N SER A 150 2.92 -1.56 -9.45
CA SER A 150 2.17 -0.35 -9.20
C SER A 150 1.50 -0.36 -7.82
N ILE A 151 1.21 0.83 -7.31
CA ILE A 151 0.33 1.05 -6.17
C ILE A 151 -0.87 1.84 -6.65
N ILE A 152 -2.05 1.25 -6.55
CA ILE A 152 -3.31 1.85 -6.97
C ILE A 152 -4.16 2.12 -5.73
N ASP A 153 -4.43 3.40 -5.47
CA ASP A 153 -5.21 3.84 -4.31
C ASP A 153 -6.71 3.50 -4.45
N GLU A 154 -7.49 3.85 -3.44
CA GLU A 154 -8.92 3.50 -3.33
C GLU A 154 -9.78 4.09 -4.46
N CYS A 155 -10.80 3.33 -4.86
CA CYS A 155 -11.84 3.77 -5.80
C CYS A 155 -11.31 4.24 -7.17
N VAL A 156 -10.17 3.73 -7.60
CA VAL A 156 -9.60 3.99 -8.93
C VAL A 156 -10.30 3.13 -9.98
N VAL A 157 -10.45 3.65 -11.18
CA VAL A 157 -10.89 2.88 -12.35
C VAL A 157 -9.79 2.90 -13.40
N VAL A 158 -9.22 1.74 -13.68
CA VAL A 158 -8.32 1.53 -14.82
C VAL A 158 -9.14 1.09 -16.01
N GLY A 159 -9.24 1.94 -17.03
CA GLY A 159 -10.10 1.74 -18.20
C GLY A 159 -9.70 0.56 -19.07
N GLU A 160 -10.61 0.13 -19.96
CA GLU A 160 -10.38 -0.98 -20.87
C GLU A 160 -9.07 -0.82 -21.67
N LYS A 161 -8.24 -1.87 -21.67
CA LYS A 161 -6.97 -1.92 -22.42
C LYS A 161 -5.98 -0.82 -22.01
N ALA A 162 -6.20 -0.12 -20.91
CA ALA A 162 -5.22 0.81 -20.37
C ALA A 162 -4.03 0.04 -19.78
N THR A 163 -2.87 0.70 -19.74
CA THR A 163 -1.63 0.13 -19.17
C THR A 163 -1.12 1.03 -18.06
N VAL A 164 -0.81 0.47 -16.91
CA VAL A 164 -0.25 1.17 -15.76
C VAL A 164 1.04 0.49 -15.32
N GLY A 165 2.13 1.24 -15.30
CA GLY A 165 3.45 0.72 -14.96
C GLY A 165 4.04 -0.23 -15.99
N GLU A 166 5.15 -0.84 -15.65
CA GLU A 166 5.92 -1.78 -16.46
C GLU A 166 6.33 -2.99 -15.62
N ASP A 167 6.78 -4.08 -16.25
CA ASP A 167 7.28 -5.25 -15.54
C ASP A 167 8.44 -4.87 -14.62
N ILE A 168 8.47 -5.40 -13.40
CA ILE A 168 9.41 -5.03 -12.32
C ILE A 168 10.90 -5.08 -12.75
N GLY A 169 11.27 -5.98 -13.67
CA GLY A 169 12.63 -6.09 -14.20
C GLY A 169 13.02 -4.97 -15.17
N GLU A 170 12.08 -4.22 -15.69
CA GLU A 170 12.25 -3.17 -16.70
C GLU A 170 11.88 -1.78 -16.16
N ALA A 171 11.03 -1.75 -15.14
CA ALA A 171 10.48 -0.53 -14.58
C ALA A 171 11.52 0.38 -13.94
N LYS A 172 11.44 1.68 -14.24
CA LYS A 172 12.26 2.72 -13.58
C LYS A 172 11.74 3.16 -12.22
N GLY A 173 10.61 2.63 -11.78
CA GLY A 173 9.99 2.92 -10.50
C GLY A 173 8.55 2.40 -10.43
N ILE A 174 7.96 2.50 -9.24
CA ILE A 174 6.58 2.09 -8.99
C ILE A 174 5.65 3.17 -9.54
N ALA A 175 4.70 2.79 -10.40
CA ALA A 175 3.63 3.71 -10.80
C ALA A 175 2.59 3.84 -9.67
N VAL A 176 2.14 5.06 -9.42
CA VAL A 176 1.19 5.35 -8.34
C VAL A 176 -0.02 6.10 -8.90
N LEU A 177 -1.21 5.57 -8.66
CA LEU A 177 -2.46 6.25 -8.93
C LEU A 177 -3.12 6.67 -7.62
N GLY A 178 -3.41 7.95 -7.49
CA GLY A 178 -4.10 8.51 -6.33
C GLY A 178 -5.58 8.16 -6.29
N ARG A 179 -6.19 8.37 -5.12
CA ARG A 179 -7.57 7.99 -4.82
C ARG A 179 -8.57 8.56 -5.84
N GLY A 180 -9.44 7.71 -6.36
CA GLY A 180 -10.55 8.08 -7.23
C GLY A 180 -10.14 8.49 -8.66
N VAL A 181 -8.87 8.30 -9.03
CA VAL A 181 -8.39 8.56 -10.39
C VAL A 181 -9.08 7.63 -11.38
N ASN A 182 -9.52 8.19 -12.52
CA ASN A 182 -9.99 7.44 -13.67
C ASN A 182 -8.92 7.48 -14.77
N VAL A 183 -8.42 6.30 -15.15
CA VAL A 183 -7.56 6.12 -16.33
C VAL A 183 -8.44 5.73 -17.49
N GLY A 184 -8.45 6.54 -18.53
CA GLY A 184 -9.29 6.35 -19.72
C GLY A 184 -8.94 5.09 -20.50
N LYS A 185 -9.86 4.65 -21.37
CA LYS A 185 -9.66 3.49 -22.24
C LYS A 185 -8.39 3.62 -23.09
N GLY A 186 -7.52 2.62 -23.04
CA GLY A 186 -6.27 2.56 -23.80
C GLY A 186 -5.23 3.61 -23.41
N ALA A 187 -5.44 4.34 -22.32
CA ALA A 187 -4.45 5.27 -21.78
C ALA A 187 -3.25 4.53 -21.20
N LYS A 188 -2.12 5.20 -21.09
CA LYS A 188 -0.87 4.64 -20.59
C LYS A 188 -0.32 5.49 -19.45
N VAL A 189 0.00 4.85 -18.34
CA VAL A 189 0.70 5.43 -17.20
C VAL A 189 2.09 4.83 -17.12
N SER A 190 3.10 5.68 -17.25
CA SER A 190 4.49 5.25 -17.29
C SER A 190 4.98 4.73 -15.93
N ALA A 191 5.99 3.86 -15.93
CA ALA A 191 6.65 3.40 -14.70
C ALA A 191 7.24 4.58 -13.92
N GLY A 192 6.99 4.61 -12.61
CA GLY A 192 7.44 5.68 -11.71
C GLY A 192 6.59 6.95 -11.75
N ALA A 193 5.57 7.03 -12.61
CA ALA A 193 4.64 8.16 -12.62
C ALA A 193 3.80 8.18 -11.33
N MET A 194 3.51 9.39 -10.84
CA MET A 194 2.62 9.65 -9.70
C MET A 194 1.46 10.52 -10.18
N VAL A 195 0.29 9.93 -10.29
CA VAL A 195 -0.88 10.54 -10.92
C VAL A 195 -2.00 10.77 -9.91
N ASP A 196 -2.45 12.00 -9.76
CA ASP A 196 -3.53 12.42 -8.87
C ASP A 196 -4.75 13.01 -9.61
N LYS A 197 -4.74 12.95 -10.96
CA LYS A 197 -5.81 13.46 -11.83
C LYS A 197 -6.23 12.41 -12.84
N ASN A 198 -7.45 12.55 -13.35
CA ASN A 198 -7.94 11.69 -14.40
C ASN A 198 -7.08 11.79 -15.67
N ILE A 199 -6.93 10.68 -16.36
CA ILE A 199 -6.23 10.57 -17.64
C ILE A 199 -7.27 10.24 -18.70
N GLU A 200 -7.29 10.99 -19.79
CA GLU A 200 -8.25 10.80 -20.87
C GLU A 200 -7.93 9.53 -21.69
N ALA A 201 -8.91 9.09 -22.48
CA ALA A 201 -8.74 7.89 -23.31
C ALA A 201 -7.60 8.07 -24.33
N GLY A 202 -6.68 7.09 -24.35
CA GLY A 202 -5.50 7.10 -25.23
C GLY A 202 -4.40 8.08 -24.86
N GLU A 203 -4.51 8.79 -23.74
CA GLU A 203 -3.49 9.69 -23.23
C GLU A 203 -2.33 8.92 -22.57
N GLU A 204 -1.15 9.54 -22.54
CA GLU A 204 0.04 9.03 -21.83
C GLU A 204 0.47 9.99 -20.72
N ALA A 205 0.72 9.43 -19.52
CA ALA A 205 1.12 10.16 -18.32
C ALA A 205 2.36 9.51 -17.65
#